data_059042e6f8302ef7bf5ea1ed2b5adda9
#
_entry.id   059042e6f8302ef7bf5ea1ed2b5adda9
#
_cell.length_a   1.000
_cell.length_b   1.000
_cell.length_c   1.000
_cell.angle_alpha   90.00
_cell.angle_beta   90.00
_cell.angle_gamma   90.00
#
_symmetry.space_group_name_H-M   'P 1'
#
loop_
_entity.id
_entity.type
_entity.pdbx_description
1 polymer ?
#
loop_
_entity_poly.entity_id
_entity_poly.type
_entity_poly.pdbx_seq_one_letter_code
_entity_poly.pdbx_strand_id
1 'polypeptide(L)'
;SIIRVPKSLPVGDVVKESFSCGSCHVPASGFLPGRHQGIADGGIGFGEQGENRNKHSSYEVTEIDAQGIRPLPMVNVAYTTVTSWNGQFGGIDVNLDTEPVWSNKPDTELNYQGFHGIETQNIAGLELHRMVTNKDVFDSLGYTQMFDAAFPSYPEGERYSRETTALALSAYVRTLFPNQAPFQQWLQGNKLAMTDQQKKGALLFFGQAGCNNCHKGPSLNSTRFEALGVEDLFENGGLGTDVNDAKNLGRGGFTGVEEDLY
;
A
#
# COMPACT_ATOMS: atom_id res chain seq x y z
N SER A 1 13.41 8.11 8.35
CA SER A 1 12.32 9.04 7.96
C SER A 1 12.75 9.76 6.70
N ILE A 2 12.00 9.66 5.62
CA ILE A 2 12.25 10.45 4.42
C ILE A 2 11.65 11.84 4.68
N ILE A 3 12.44 12.90 4.42
CA ILE A 3 12.02 14.29 4.63
C ILE A 3 10.94 14.66 3.62
N ARG A 4 9.97 15.41 4.05
CA ARG A 4 8.81 15.82 3.27
C ARG A 4 8.77 17.34 3.03
N VAL A 5 8.19 17.75 1.90
CA VAL A 5 7.81 19.14 1.63
C VAL A 5 6.31 19.29 1.90
N PRO A 6 5.87 20.09 2.88
CA PRO A 6 4.46 20.34 3.18
C PRO A 6 3.74 21.01 2.00
N LYS A 7 2.48 20.66 1.76
CA LYS A 7 1.69 21.18 0.62
C LYS A 7 1.37 22.67 0.76
N SER A 8 1.09 23.14 1.94
CA SER A 8 0.95 24.57 2.30
C SER A 8 0.81 24.69 3.80
N LEU A 9 1.84 25.17 4.46
CA LEU A 9 1.69 25.67 5.83
C LEU A 9 1.97 27.17 5.83
N PRO A 10 1.23 27.96 6.62
CA PRO A 10 1.64 29.32 6.93
C PRO A 10 3.07 29.31 7.47
N VAL A 11 3.86 30.28 7.05
CA VAL A 11 5.23 30.47 7.57
C VAL A 11 5.17 30.62 9.09
N GLY A 12 5.56 29.57 9.81
CA GLY A 12 5.56 29.57 11.27
C GLY A 12 5.18 28.24 11.92
N ASP A 13 4.23 27.47 11.36
CA ASP A 13 3.80 26.17 11.88
C ASP A 13 4.37 25.01 11.05
N VAL A 14 5.69 24.89 11.07
CA VAL A 14 6.35 23.79 10.34
C VAL A 14 6.21 22.51 11.14
N VAL A 15 5.20 21.71 10.84
CA VAL A 15 5.18 20.30 11.21
C VAL A 15 6.09 19.54 10.23
N LYS A 16 7.39 19.92 10.19
CA LYS A 16 8.41 19.14 9.51
C LYS A 16 8.44 17.76 10.14
N GLU A 17 8.44 16.73 9.27
CA GLU A 17 8.55 15.34 9.71
C GLU A 17 7.34 14.81 10.51
N SER A 18 6.13 15.28 10.21
CA SER A 18 4.93 14.87 10.94
C SER A 18 4.53 13.42 10.71
N PHE A 19 5.09 12.75 9.70
CA PHE A 19 4.80 11.36 9.40
C PHE A 19 5.93 10.65 8.63
N SER A 20 5.84 9.33 8.64
CA SER A 20 6.65 8.41 7.84
C SER A 20 5.73 7.32 7.26
N CYS A 21 6.26 6.43 6.42
CA CYS A 21 5.52 5.24 5.96
C CYS A 21 4.91 4.47 7.15
N GLY A 22 5.67 4.32 8.26
CA GLY A 22 5.23 3.67 9.49
C GLY A 22 4.09 4.38 10.24
N SER A 23 3.73 5.62 9.89
CA SER A 23 2.56 6.30 10.48
C SER A 23 1.23 5.73 9.99
N CYS A 24 1.22 5.17 8.77
CA CYS A 24 0.04 4.54 8.17
C CYS A 24 0.24 3.03 7.98
N HIS A 25 1.47 2.59 7.78
CA HIS A 25 1.83 1.17 7.66
C HIS A 25 2.49 0.69 8.96
N VAL A 26 1.65 0.39 9.96
CA VAL A 26 2.09 0.08 11.33
C VAL A 26 2.44 -1.40 11.45
N PRO A 27 3.69 -1.78 11.80
CA PRO A 27 4.11 -3.19 11.86
C PRO A 27 3.25 -4.04 12.80
N ALA A 28 2.88 -3.50 13.98
CA ALA A 28 2.04 -4.19 14.95
C ALA A 28 0.62 -4.50 14.44
N SER A 29 0.17 -3.80 13.39
CA SER A 29 -1.13 -4.01 12.74
C SER A 29 -1.03 -4.74 11.40
N GLY A 30 0.04 -5.51 11.16
CA GLY A 30 0.30 -6.18 9.88
C GLY A 30 0.55 -5.18 8.74
N PHE A 31 1.15 -4.03 9.07
CA PHE A 31 1.39 -2.90 8.17
C PHE A 31 0.11 -2.24 7.62
N LEU A 32 -1.00 -2.39 8.35
CA LEU A 32 -2.22 -1.61 8.16
C LEU A 32 -2.20 -0.37 9.06
N PRO A 33 -2.97 0.68 8.74
CA PRO A 33 -3.25 1.73 9.71
C PRO A 33 -4.08 1.16 10.86
N GLY A 34 -3.83 1.59 12.08
CA GLY A 34 -4.60 1.21 13.27
C GLY A 34 -6.01 1.82 13.32
N ARG A 35 -6.40 2.52 12.28
CA ARG A 35 -7.70 3.14 12.04
C ARG A 35 -8.23 2.73 10.66
N HIS A 36 -9.49 3.09 10.37
CA HIS A 36 -10.09 2.82 9.05
C HIS A 36 -9.30 3.45 7.90
N GLN A 37 -8.62 4.58 8.16
CA GLN A 37 -7.96 5.39 7.16
C GLN A 37 -6.63 5.93 7.69
N GLY A 38 -5.58 5.88 6.89
CA GLY A 38 -4.31 6.54 7.18
C GLY A 38 -4.38 8.04 6.91
N ILE A 39 -3.74 8.83 7.76
CA ILE A 39 -3.56 10.26 7.55
C ILE A 39 -2.07 10.54 7.52
N ALA A 40 -1.57 11.00 6.37
CA ALA A 40 -0.19 11.40 6.21
C ALA A 40 -0.02 12.88 6.59
N ASP A 41 -0.02 13.79 5.63
CA ASP A 41 0.03 15.22 5.91
C ASP A 41 -1.26 15.71 6.55
N GLY A 42 -1.12 16.66 7.45
CA GLY A 42 -2.22 17.17 8.24
C GLY A 42 -2.66 16.23 9.36
N GLY A 43 -1.96 15.12 9.58
CA GLY A 43 -2.19 14.24 10.72
C GLY A 43 -1.25 14.51 11.89
N ILE A 44 -1.74 14.32 13.12
CA ILE A 44 -0.99 14.42 14.36
C ILE A 44 -1.28 13.22 15.27
N GLY A 45 -0.32 12.89 16.12
CA GLY A 45 -0.39 11.75 17.02
C GLY A 45 0.05 10.45 16.33
N PHE A 46 0.14 9.37 17.10
CA PHE A 46 0.56 8.08 16.58
C PHE A 46 -0.21 6.92 17.23
N GLY A 47 0.11 6.57 18.49
CA GLY A 47 -0.33 5.35 19.16
C GLY A 47 0.53 4.14 18.81
N GLU A 48 0.40 3.05 19.54
CA GLU A 48 1.16 1.83 19.31
C GLU A 48 0.83 1.16 17.96
N GLN A 49 -0.41 1.32 17.52
CA GLN A 49 -0.93 0.79 16.26
C GLN A 49 -1.43 1.90 15.32
N GLY A 50 -1.05 3.15 15.55
CA GLY A 50 -1.51 4.29 14.76
C GLY A 50 -2.95 4.74 15.08
N GLU A 51 -3.58 4.18 16.12
CA GLU A 51 -4.97 4.44 16.50
C GLU A 51 -5.23 5.87 16.98
N ASN A 52 -4.20 6.55 17.48
CA ASN A 52 -4.30 7.93 17.98
C ASN A 52 -3.99 9.00 16.92
N ARG A 53 -3.74 8.61 15.67
CA ARG A 53 -3.45 9.59 14.63
C ARG A 53 -4.74 10.25 14.14
N ASN A 54 -4.84 11.56 14.35
CA ASN A 54 -6.02 12.35 14.04
C ASN A 54 -5.68 13.53 13.13
N LYS A 55 -6.70 14.16 12.55
CA LYS A 55 -6.53 15.41 11.80
C LYS A 55 -6.02 16.51 12.72
N HIS A 56 -4.96 17.21 12.31
CA HIS A 56 -4.49 18.41 13.00
C HIS A 56 -5.51 19.54 12.88
N SER A 57 -5.69 20.34 13.95
CA SER A 57 -6.72 21.37 14.03
C SER A 57 -6.54 22.52 13.02
N SER A 58 -5.30 22.79 12.58
CA SER A 58 -5.00 23.85 11.61
C SER A 58 -5.24 23.44 10.15
N TYR A 59 -5.65 22.21 9.88
CA TYR A 59 -5.96 21.74 8.53
C TYR A 59 -7.46 21.62 8.31
N GLU A 60 -7.92 22.09 7.16
CA GLU A 60 -9.27 21.75 6.69
C GLU A 60 -9.30 20.29 6.22
N VAL A 61 -10.49 19.68 6.16
CA VAL A 61 -10.65 18.28 5.75
C VAL A 61 -10.16 18.05 4.32
N THR A 62 -10.30 19.05 3.46
CA THR A 62 -9.86 19.01 2.05
C THR A 62 -8.35 19.19 1.86
N GLU A 63 -7.63 19.57 2.91
CA GLU A 63 -6.17 19.82 2.85
C GLU A 63 -5.35 18.65 3.37
N ILE A 64 -5.98 17.73 4.09
CA ILE A 64 -5.28 16.57 4.64
C ILE A 64 -4.94 15.54 3.56
N ASP A 65 -3.80 14.87 3.75
CA ASP A 65 -3.41 13.73 2.94
C ASP A 65 -3.95 12.44 3.59
N ALA A 66 -5.18 12.12 3.26
CA ALA A 66 -5.85 10.91 3.72
C ALA A 66 -6.27 10.04 2.53
N GLN A 67 -6.10 8.71 2.67
CA GLN A 67 -6.54 7.80 1.62
C GLN A 67 -8.07 7.75 1.56
N GLY A 68 -8.61 7.78 0.35
CA GLY A 68 -10.05 7.61 0.11
C GLY A 68 -10.52 6.16 0.26
N ILE A 69 -9.60 5.20 0.36
CA ILE A 69 -9.86 3.79 0.62
C ILE A 69 -8.92 3.31 1.71
N ARG A 70 -9.32 2.29 2.47
CA ARG A 70 -8.45 1.68 3.48
C ARG A 70 -7.21 1.08 2.81
N PRO A 71 -5.99 1.42 3.27
CA PRO A 71 -4.77 0.82 2.76
C PRO A 71 -4.78 -0.70 2.93
N LEU A 72 -4.31 -1.41 1.91
CA LEU A 72 -4.15 -2.85 1.96
C LEU A 72 -2.93 -3.25 2.80
N PRO A 73 -2.91 -4.47 3.38
CA PRO A 73 -1.75 -4.96 4.12
C PRO A 73 -0.54 -5.09 3.19
N MET A 74 0.64 -4.75 3.70
CA MET A 74 1.90 -4.92 2.95
C MET A 74 2.49 -6.33 3.09
N VAL A 75 1.97 -7.13 4.01
CA VAL A 75 2.43 -8.52 4.19
C VAL A 75 2.03 -9.38 2.97
N ASN A 76 2.94 -10.26 2.57
CA ASN A 76 2.77 -11.16 1.42
C ASN A 76 2.63 -10.46 0.04
N VAL A 77 2.90 -9.17 -0.06
CA VAL A 77 2.80 -8.42 -1.33
C VAL A 77 3.72 -8.98 -2.43
N ALA A 78 4.76 -9.72 -2.06
CA ALA A 78 5.63 -10.41 -3.03
C ALA A 78 4.89 -11.43 -3.92
N TYR A 79 3.70 -11.85 -3.52
CA TYR A 79 2.85 -12.77 -4.29
C TYR A 79 1.78 -12.04 -5.12
N THR A 80 1.75 -10.70 -5.09
CA THR A 80 0.81 -9.89 -5.85
C THR A 80 1.51 -9.22 -7.03
N THR A 81 0.87 -9.22 -8.18
CA THR A 81 1.38 -8.63 -9.43
C THR A 81 0.88 -7.21 -9.63
N VAL A 82 -0.35 -6.93 -9.18
CA VAL A 82 -0.97 -5.62 -9.20
C VAL A 82 -1.35 -5.21 -7.77
N THR A 83 -1.34 -3.90 -7.49
CA THR A 83 -1.61 -3.36 -6.15
C THR A 83 -2.63 -2.24 -6.21
N SER A 84 -3.06 -1.74 -5.06
CA SER A 84 -4.23 -0.92 -4.82
C SER A 84 -5.53 -1.73 -4.79
N TRP A 85 -6.58 -1.17 -4.20
CA TRP A 85 -7.90 -1.81 -4.13
C TRP A 85 -8.48 -2.14 -5.51
N ASN A 86 -8.30 -1.23 -6.47
CA ASN A 86 -8.74 -1.37 -7.84
C ASN A 86 -7.70 -1.99 -8.79
N GLY A 87 -6.52 -2.39 -8.29
CA GLY A 87 -5.46 -2.98 -9.08
C GLY A 87 -4.79 -2.05 -10.09
N GLN A 88 -4.89 -0.73 -9.90
CA GLN A 88 -4.40 0.23 -10.90
C GLN A 88 -2.88 0.26 -11.08
N PHE A 89 -2.11 -0.26 -10.13
CA PHE A 89 -0.65 -0.29 -10.21
C PHE A 89 -0.13 -1.65 -10.63
N GLY A 90 0.80 -1.66 -11.56
CA GLY A 90 1.46 -2.82 -12.16
C GLY A 90 1.18 -2.92 -13.65
N GLY A 91 2.24 -3.03 -14.46
CA GLY A 91 2.18 -3.13 -15.93
C GLY A 91 2.18 -4.56 -16.43
N ILE A 92 1.63 -5.52 -15.68
CA ILE A 92 1.68 -6.95 -15.99
C ILE A 92 0.39 -7.65 -15.55
N ASP A 93 0.28 -8.93 -15.90
CA ASP A 93 -0.77 -9.86 -15.47
C ASP A 93 -2.19 -9.32 -15.80
N VAL A 94 -3.06 -9.16 -14.82
CA VAL A 94 -4.46 -8.72 -15.02
C VAL A 94 -4.59 -7.27 -15.52
N ASN A 95 -3.49 -6.54 -15.62
CA ASN A 95 -3.46 -5.21 -16.23
C ASN A 95 -3.03 -5.24 -17.71
N LEU A 96 -2.60 -6.37 -18.24
CA LEU A 96 -2.46 -6.51 -19.68
C LEU A 96 -3.83 -6.27 -20.33
N ASP A 97 -3.85 -5.60 -21.46
CA ASP A 97 -5.06 -5.14 -22.17
C ASP A 97 -5.79 -3.95 -21.52
N THR A 98 -5.23 -3.35 -20.44
CA THR A 98 -5.75 -2.10 -19.87
C THR A 98 -4.87 -0.88 -20.23
N GLU A 99 -3.88 -1.04 -21.11
CA GLU A 99 -2.97 0.04 -21.53
C GLU A 99 -3.66 1.31 -22.02
N PRO A 100 -4.84 1.25 -22.69
CA PRO A 100 -5.53 2.47 -23.14
C PRO A 100 -5.91 3.43 -22.01
N VAL A 101 -6.03 2.95 -20.77
CA VAL A 101 -6.39 3.81 -19.61
C VAL A 101 -5.19 4.26 -18.79
N TRP A 102 -3.99 3.75 -19.04
CA TRP A 102 -2.80 4.08 -18.24
C TRP A 102 -2.37 5.54 -18.37
N SER A 103 -2.58 6.16 -19.53
CA SER A 103 -2.26 7.57 -19.75
C SER A 103 -3.31 8.53 -19.18
N ASN A 104 -4.40 8.04 -18.58
CA ASN A 104 -5.44 8.89 -18.01
C ASN A 104 -4.99 9.63 -16.74
N LYS A 105 -3.97 9.10 -16.06
CA LYS A 105 -3.41 9.68 -14.84
C LYS A 105 -1.89 9.47 -14.81
N PRO A 106 -1.12 10.44 -14.32
CA PRO A 106 0.33 10.31 -14.19
C PRO A 106 0.76 9.07 -13.39
N ASP A 107 0.00 8.71 -12.36
CA ASP A 107 0.32 7.58 -11.49
C ASP A 107 0.21 6.24 -12.22
N THR A 108 -0.78 6.08 -13.11
CA THR A 108 -1.00 4.85 -13.87
C THR A 108 -0.13 4.77 -15.12
N GLU A 109 0.37 5.90 -15.62
CA GLU A 109 1.35 5.95 -16.69
C GLU A 109 2.65 5.18 -16.35
N LEU A 110 2.97 5.08 -15.06
CA LEU A 110 4.09 4.28 -14.56
C LEU A 110 3.99 2.78 -14.93
N ASN A 111 2.81 2.28 -15.24
CA ASN A 111 2.60 0.89 -15.66
C ASN A 111 3.33 0.57 -16.96
N TYR A 112 3.57 1.55 -17.85
CA TYR A 112 4.36 1.35 -19.07
C TYR A 112 5.81 0.94 -18.80
N GLN A 113 6.31 1.10 -17.58
CA GLN A 113 7.63 0.59 -17.19
C GLN A 113 7.67 -0.94 -17.03
N GLY A 114 6.51 -1.62 -17.03
CA GLY A 114 6.40 -3.07 -16.94
C GLY A 114 6.76 -3.64 -15.55
N PHE A 115 6.83 -2.80 -14.52
CA PHE A 115 7.05 -3.25 -13.15
C PHE A 115 5.81 -3.93 -12.55
N HIS A 116 6.02 -4.70 -11.50
CA HIS A 116 4.93 -5.14 -10.62
C HIS A 116 4.31 -3.94 -9.88
N GLY A 117 3.10 -4.15 -9.38
CA GLY A 117 2.35 -3.09 -8.70
C GLY A 117 3.07 -2.47 -7.51
N ILE A 118 3.88 -3.24 -6.79
CA ILE A 118 4.59 -2.70 -5.62
C ILE A 118 5.64 -1.64 -6.01
N GLU A 119 6.33 -1.79 -7.13
CA GLU A 119 7.28 -0.81 -7.63
C GLU A 119 6.55 0.44 -8.10
N THR A 120 5.56 0.28 -8.99
CA THR A 120 4.80 1.41 -9.53
C THR A 120 4.06 2.16 -8.42
N GLN A 121 3.46 1.46 -7.46
CA GLN A 121 2.79 2.08 -6.32
C GLN A 121 3.76 2.82 -5.41
N ASN A 122 4.97 2.30 -5.16
CA ASN A 122 5.95 3.00 -4.36
C ASN A 122 6.48 4.26 -5.06
N ILE A 123 6.68 4.23 -6.39
CA ILE A 123 7.06 5.43 -7.16
C ILE A 123 5.96 6.49 -7.04
N ALA A 124 4.71 6.11 -7.32
CA ALA A 124 3.55 6.99 -7.19
C ALA A 124 3.37 7.50 -5.75
N GLY A 125 3.48 6.62 -4.76
CA GLY A 125 3.31 6.94 -3.35
C GLY A 125 4.33 7.95 -2.83
N LEU A 126 5.59 7.84 -3.24
CA LEU A 126 6.61 8.83 -2.88
C LEU A 126 6.26 10.23 -3.42
N GLU A 127 5.66 10.30 -4.61
CA GLU A 127 5.19 11.56 -5.19
C GLU A 127 3.92 12.07 -4.50
N LEU A 128 2.90 11.25 -4.38
CA LEU A 128 1.62 11.60 -3.76
C LEU A 128 1.81 12.09 -2.33
N HIS A 129 2.67 11.44 -1.56
CA HIS A 129 3.01 11.84 -0.20
C HIS A 129 4.11 12.91 -0.15
N ARG A 130 4.53 13.46 -1.27
CA ARG A 130 5.52 14.55 -1.38
C ARG A 130 6.83 14.26 -0.63
N MET A 131 7.27 12.99 -0.68
CA MET A 131 8.52 12.56 -0.07
C MET A 131 9.72 13.05 -0.87
N VAL A 132 10.69 13.62 -0.19
CA VAL A 132 11.91 14.12 -0.84
C VAL A 132 12.92 13.00 -0.94
N THR A 133 13.39 12.76 -2.18
CA THR A 133 14.44 11.80 -2.48
C THR A 133 15.58 12.54 -3.20
N ASN A 134 16.72 12.72 -2.56
CA ASN A 134 17.91 13.31 -3.15
C ASN A 134 19.13 12.92 -2.32
N LYS A 135 20.33 13.20 -2.86
CA LYS A 135 21.59 12.84 -2.21
C LYS A 135 21.74 13.44 -0.81
N ASP A 136 21.34 14.69 -0.61
CA ASP A 136 21.52 15.37 0.68
C ASP A 136 20.69 14.69 1.80
N VAL A 137 19.48 14.22 1.47
CA VAL A 137 18.64 13.44 2.38
C VAL A 137 19.31 12.10 2.69
N PHE A 138 19.83 11.40 1.70
CA PHE A 138 20.50 10.11 1.89
C PHE A 138 21.81 10.24 2.66
N ASP A 139 22.57 11.30 2.42
CA ASP A 139 23.77 11.63 3.20
C ASP A 139 23.40 11.87 4.68
N SER A 140 22.38 12.67 4.94
CA SER A 140 21.93 13.00 6.29
C SER A 140 21.42 11.77 7.07
N LEU A 141 20.89 10.78 6.37
CA LEU A 141 20.37 9.53 6.93
C LEU A 141 21.39 8.39 6.94
N GLY A 142 22.57 8.58 6.34
CA GLY A 142 23.65 7.57 6.27
C GLY A 142 23.39 6.45 5.26
N TYR A 143 22.54 6.67 4.24
CA TYR A 143 22.19 5.65 3.24
C TYR A 143 22.98 5.74 1.94
N THR A 144 23.76 6.80 1.70
CA THR A 144 24.44 7.07 0.42
C THR A 144 25.27 5.87 -0.05
N GLN A 145 26.15 5.34 0.80
CA GLN A 145 26.98 4.19 0.43
C GLN A 145 26.17 2.94 0.07
N MET A 146 25.04 2.72 0.74
CA MET A 146 24.16 1.59 0.45
C MET A 146 23.48 1.75 -0.91
N PHE A 147 23.06 2.97 -1.26
CA PHE A 147 22.48 3.27 -2.58
C PHE A 147 23.51 3.18 -3.69
N ASP A 148 24.73 3.67 -3.49
CA ASP A 148 25.83 3.52 -4.44
C ASP A 148 26.14 2.06 -4.73
N ALA A 149 26.12 1.23 -3.71
CA ALA A 149 26.38 -0.22 -3.86
C ALA A 149 25.18 -0.95 -4.50
N ALA A 150 23.94 -0.53 -4.23
CA ALA A 150 22.74 -1.18 -4.72
C ALA A 150 22.42 -0.80 -6.18
N PHE A 151 22.77 0.40 -6.62
CA PHE A 151 22.42 0.95 -7.93
C PHE A 151 23.66 1.37 -8.77
N PRO A 152 24.67 0.51 -8.94
CA PRO A 152 25.92 0.88 -9.62
C PRO A 152 25.70 1.13 -11.13
N SER A 153 24.64 0.58 -11.72
CA SER A 153 24.29 0.76 -13.12
C SER A 153 23.61 2.10 -13.42
N TYR A 154 23.10 2.79 -12.40
CA TYR A 154 22.51 4.11 -12.55
C TYR A 154 23.62 5.19 -12.55
N PRO A 155 23.50 6.25 -13.38
CA PRO A 155 24.35 7.43 -13.27
C PRO A 155 24.35 7.97 -11.82
N GLU A 156 25.49 8.50 -11.36
CA GLU A 156 25.63 8.94 -9.95
C GLU A 156 24.50 9.90 -9.51
N GLY A 157 24.11 10.84 -10.39
CA GLY A 157 23.03 11.80 -10.10
C GLY A 157 21.62 11.19 -10.01
N GLU A 158 21.43 9.99 -10.52
CA GLU A 158 20.12 9.29 -10.55
C GLU A 158 19.98 8.22 -9.48
N ARG A 159 21.06 7.84 -8.81
CA ARG A 159 21.06 6.81 -7.76
C ARG A 159 20.21 7.15 -6.56
N TYR A 160 19.84 8.39 -6.38
CA TYR A 160 19.06 8.91 -5.26
C TYR A 160 17.70 9.43 -5.70
N SER A 161 17.22 8.91 -6.81
CA SER A 161 15.96 9.30 -7.42
C SER A 161 14.77 8.69 -6.68
N ARG A 162 13.57 9.13 -7.05
CA ARG A 162 12.32 8.51 -6.60
C ARG A 162 12.22 7.05 -7.02
N GLU A 163 12.64 6.72 -8.24
CA GLU A 163 12.60 5.37 -8.76
C GLU A 163 13.49 4.42 -7.94
N THR A 164 14.77 4.73 -7.77
CA THR A 164 15.68 3.90 -6.99
C THR A 164 15.24 3.75 -5.53
N THR A 165 14.69 4.82 -4.95
CA THR A 165 14.10 4.78 -3.60
C THR A 165 12.91 3.82 -3.55
N ALA A 166 12.03 3.89 -4.54
CA ALA A 166 10.87 3.00 -4.64
C ALA A 166 11.29 1.53 -4.84
N LEU A 167 12.30 1.28 -5.67
CA LEU A 167 12.84 -0.07 -5.88
C LEU A 167 13.43 -0.64 -4.59
N ALA A 168 14.17 0.17 -3.82
CA ALA A 168 14.71 -0.24 -2.52
C ALA A 168 13.60 -0.53 -1.49
N LEU A 169 12.56 0.32 -1.43
CA LEU A 169 11.38 0.09 -0.59
C LEU A 169 10.64 -1.17 -1.00
N SER A 170 10.46 -1.41 -2.29
CA SER A 170 9.80 -2.60 -2.83
C SER A 170 10.56 -3.88 -2.48
N ALA A 171 11.88 -3.85 -2.56
CA ALA A 171 12.72 -4.95 -2.13
C ALA A 171 12.52 -5.25 -0.63
N TYR A 172 12.47 -4.23 0.23
CA TYR A 172 12.18 -4.40 1.65
C TYR A 172 10.77 -4.99 1.87
N VAL A 173 9.74 -4.41 1.26
CA VAL A 173 8.35 -4.86 1.46
C VAL A 173 8.18 -6.31 1.02
N ARG A 174 8.89 -6.75 -0.02
CA ARG A 174 8.90 -8.17 -0.44
C ARG A 174 9.48 -9.13 0.60
N THR A 175 10.20 -8.64 1.61
CA THR A 175 10.68 -9.49 2.71
C THR A 175 9.65 -9.70 3.82
N LEU A 176 8.50 -9.04 3.76
CA LEU A 176 7.46 -9.12 4.77
C LEU A 176 6.61 -10.39 4.61
N PHE A 177 7.18 -11.52 5.03
CA PHE A 177 6.52 -12.82 4.99
C PHE A 177 6.15 -13.29 6.40
N PRO A 178 4.89 -13.25 6.81
CA PRO A 178 4.44 -13.90 8.04
C PRO A 178 4.32 -15.42 7.81
N ASN A 179 5.38 -16.15 8.11
CA ASN A 179 5.47 -17.59 7.86
C ASN A 179 5.56 -18.43 9.16
N GLN A 180 5.29 -17.83 10.32
CA GLN A 180 5.40 -18.46 11.63
C GLN A 180 4.03 -18.70 12.32
N ALA A 181 2.92 -18.46 11.61
CA ALA A 181 1.61 -18.72 12.17
C ALA A 181 1.37 -20.22 12.37
N PRO A 182 0.50 -20.62 13.29
CA PRO A 182 0.21 -22.03 13.57
C PRO A 182 -0.11 -22.85 12.31
N PHE A 183 -0.81 -22.27 11.35
CA PHE A 183 -1.15 -22.94 10.09
C PHE A 183 0.10 -23.28 9.27
N GLN A 184 1.04 -22.33 9.10
CA GLN A 184 2.29 -22.57 8.37
C GLN A 184 3.15 -23.61 9.08
N GLN A 185 3.27 -23.53 10.40
CA GLN A 185 3.98 -24.55 11.18
C GLN A 185 3.38 -25.95 11.04
N TRP A 186 2.05 -26.02 11.00
CA TRP A 186 1.34 -27.28 10.78
C TRP A 186 1.61 -27.84 9.39
N LEU A 187 1.62 -27.01 8.35
CA LEU A 187 1.99 -27.42 6.98
C LEU A 187 3.45 -27.90 6.90
N GLN A 188 4.33 -27.37 7.72
CA GLN A 188 5.73 -27.77 7.85
C GLN A 188 5.90 -29.08 8.66
N GLY A 189 4.82 -29.69 9.12
CA GLY A 189 4.84 -30.98 9.81
C GLY A 189 4.67 -30.93 11.32
N ASN A 190 4.60 -29.77 11.95
CA ASN A 190 4.31 -29.64 13.37
C ASN A 190 2.82 -29.90 13.63
N LYS A 191 2.48 -31.17 13.87
CA LYS A 191 1.08 -31.60 14.09
C LYS A 191 0.39 -30.97 15.32
N LEU A 192 1.19 -30.40 16.24
CA LEU A 192 0.70 -29.78 17.47
C LEU A 192 0.54 -28.25 17.35
N ALA A 193 0.97 -27.65 16.25
CA ALA A 193 0.90 -26.21 16.06
C ALA A 193 -0.54 -25.66 15.99
N MET A 194 -1.50 -26.47 15.56
CA MET A 194 -2.91 -26.12 15.52
C MET A 194 -3.73 -26.92 16.52
N THR A 195 -4.68 -26.25 17.17
CA THR A 195 -5.72 -26.92 17.95
C THR A 195 -6.69 -27.67 17.04
N ASP A 196 -7.47 -28.59 17.58
CA ASP A 196 -8.49 -29.31 16.80
C ASP A 196 -9.57 -28.37 16.24
N GLN A 197 -9.90 -27.30 16.96
CA GLN A 197 -10.80 -26.25 16.48
C GLN A 197 -10.23 -25.53 15.24
N GLN A 198 -8.95 -25.17 15.27
CA GLN A 198 -8.27 -24.53 14.12
C GLN A 198 -8.20 -25.48 12.92
N LYS A 199 -7.93 -26.76 13.14
CA LYS A 199 -7.95 -27.78 12.06
C LYS A 199 -9.35 -27.93 11.45
N LYS A 200 -10.41 -27.93 12.25
CA LYS A 200 -11.81 -27.91 11.76
C LYS A 200 -12.09 -26.65 10.93
N GLY A 201 -11.60 -25.48 11.37
CA GLY A 201 -11.67 -24.23 10.60
C GLY A 201 -10.97 -24.33 9.24
N ALA A 202 -9.78 -24.93 9.21
CA ALA A 202 -9.05 -25.16 7.96
C ALA A 202 -9.83 -26.09 7.01
N LEU A 203 -10.44 -27.17 7.52
CA LEU A 203 -11.29 -28.05 6.70
C LEU A 203 -12.51 -27.32 6.11
N LEU A 204 -13.10 -26.40 6.85
CA LEU A 204 -14.19 -25.57 6.33
C LEU A 204 -13.68 -24.60 5.26
N PHE A 205 -12.57 -23.91 5.53
CA PHE A 205 -11.97 -22.93 4.63
C PHE A 205 -11.58 -23.54 3.27
N PHE A 206 -10.88 -24.68 3.31
CA PHE A 206 -10.41 -25.36 2.09
C PHE A 206 -11.46 -26.34 1.51
N GLY A 207 -12.59 -26.49 2.14
CA GLY A 207 -13.64 -27.43 1.75
C GLY A 207 -15.00 -26.77 1.65
N GLN A 208 -15.93 -27.18 2.50
CA GLN A 208 -17.37 -26.89 2.40
C GLN A 208 -17.71 -25.37 2.34
N ALA A 209 -16.95 -24.52 3.04
CA ALA A 209 -17.21 -23.09 3.03
C ALA A 209 -16.76 -22.40 1.71
N GLY A 210 -15.94 -23.06 0.88
CA GLY A 210 -15.54 -22.56 -0.42
C GLY A 210 -14.64 -21.32 -0.39
N CYS A 211 -14.10 -20.92 0.75
CA CYS A 211 -13.27 -19.72 0.88
C CYS A 211 -12.03 -19.77 -0.01
N ASN A 212 -11.47 -20.97 -0.21
CA ASN A 212 -10.32 -21.21 -1.07
C ASN A 212 -10.60 -21.00 -2.57
N ASN A 213 -11.83 -20.74 -2.99
CA ASN A 213 -12.12 -20.40 -4.39
C ASN A 213 -11.51 -19.05 -4.74
N CYS A 214 -11.52 -18.11 -3.78
CA CYS A 214 -10.88 -16.80 -3.89
C CYS A 214 -9.55 -16.74 -3.11
N HIS A 215 -9.51 -17.30 -1.89
CA HIS A 215 -8.33 -17.30 -1.02
C HIS A 215 -7.41 -18.48 -1.29
N LYS A 216 -6.60 -18.41 -2.34
CA LYS A 216 -5.71 -19.49 -2.79
C LYS A 216 -4.27 -19.04 -2.99
N GLY A 217 -3.38 -19.99 -3.32
CA GLY A 217 -1.96 -19.75 -3.46
C GLY A 217 -1.23 -19.52 -2.12
N PRO A 218 0.07 -19.20 -2.15
CA PRO A 218 0.90 -19.08 -0.96
C PRO A 218 0.47 -17.98 -0.01
N SER A 219 -0.11 -16.90 -0.53
CA SER A 219 -0.61 -15.76 0.25
C SER A 219 -2.06 -15.88 0.67
N LEU A 220 -2.76 -16.93 0.26
CA LEU A 220 -4.22 -17.08 0.39
C LEU A 220 -4.96 -15.86 -0.17
N ASN A 221 -4.48 -15.33 -1.28
CA ASN A 221 -5.03 -14.17 -1.96
C ASN A 221 -5.30 -14.50 -3.44
N SER A 222 -6.35 -13.90 -4.01
CA SER A 222 -6.63 -13.97 -5.44
C SER A 222 -6.01 -12.78 -6.17
N THR A 223 -5.68 -12.98 -7.46
CA THR A 223 -5.40 -11.88 -8.39
C THR A 223 -6.66 -11.40 -9.11
N ARG A 224 -7.82 -11.99 -8.79
CA ARG A 224 -9.11 -11.60 -9.35
C ARG A 224 -9.76 -10.50 -8.49
N PHE A 225 -10.58 -9.70 -9.15
CA PHE A 225 -11.45 -8.72 -8.50
C PHE A 225 -12.83 -9.33 -8.34
N GLU A 226 -13.40 -9.23 -7.15
CA GLU A 226 -14.67 -9.85 -6.78
C GLU A 226 -15.53 -8.81 -6.05
N ALA A 227 -16.79 -8.65 -6.46
CA ALA A 227 -17.74 -7.80 -5.77
C ALA A 227 -18.24 -8.51 -4.51
N LEU A 228 -17.75 -8.09 -3.35
CA LEU A 228 -18.03 -8.71 -2.06
C LEU A 228 -19.12 -7.99 -1.24
N GLY A 229 -19.65 -6.85 -1.73
CA GLY A 229 -20.62 -6.04 -1.01
C GLY A 229 -20.06 -5.41 0.28
N VAL A 230 -18.76 -5.08 0.29
CA VAL A 230 -18.12 -4.37 1.39
C VAL A 230 -18.51 -2.90 1.32
N GLU A 231 -18.99 -2.33 2.44
CA GLU A 231 -19.35 -0.92 2.54
C GLU A 231 -18.17 0.01 2.26
N ASP A 232 -18.43 1.10 1.57
CA ASP A 232 -17.44 2.11 1.24
C ASP A 232 -17.05 2.97 2.45
N LEU A 233 -15.86 3.60 2.35
CA LEU A 233 -15.30 4.37 3.46
C LEU A 233 -16.14 5.61 3.79
N PHE A 234 -16.81 6.20 2.78
CA PHE A 234 -17.70 7.37 3.00
C PHE A 234 -18.91 7.02 3.85
N GLU A 235 -19.42 5.79 3.79
CA GLU A 235 -20.54 5.30 4.60
C GLU A 235 -20.14 5.13 6.08
N ASN A 236 -18.84 4.95 6.35
CA ASN A 236 -18.28 4.73 7.66
C ASN A 236 -17.51 5.95 8.22
N GLY A 237 -17.81 7.15 7.73
CA GLY A 237 -17.24 8.41 8.22
C GLY A 237 -15.77 8.65 7.83
N GLY A 238 -15.34 8.12 6.68
CA GLY A 238 -14.02 8.40 6.13
C GLY A 238 -13.79 9.88 5.80
N LEU A 239 -12.58 10.36 6.05
CA LEU A 239 -12.20 11.74 5.78
C LEU A 239 -11.84 11.91 4.29
N GLY A 240 -12.33 12.99 3.66
CA GLY A 240 -12.01 13.31 2.27
C GLY A 240 -12.55 12.29 1.26
N THR A 241 -13.66 11.61 1.59
CA THR A 241 -14.36 10.66 0.72
C THR A 241 -15.74 11.17 0.38
N ASP A 242 -16.23 10.83 -0.82
CA ASP A 242 -17.54 11.24 -1.33
C ASP A 242 -18.21 10.06 -2.05
N VAL A 243 -19.53 10.00 -2.03
CA VAL A 243 -20.31 8.96 -2.71
C VAL A 243 -20.03 8.86 -4.21
N ASN A 244 -19.65 9.97 -4.84
CA ASN A 244 -19.32 10.03 -6.27
C ASN A 244 -17.83 9.81 -6.57
N ASP A 245 -17.01 9.49 -5.55
CA ASP A 245 -15.57 9.27 -5.78
C ASP A 245 -15.38 8.01 -6.63
N ALA A 246 -14.63 8.13 -7.74
CA ALA A 246 -14.30 7.02 -8.62
C ALA A 246 -13.60 5.85 -7.90
N LYS A 247 -13.01 6.08 -6.72
CA LYS A 247 -12.44 5.04 -5.87
C LYS A 247 -13.47 4.03 -5.37
N ASN A 248 -14.73 4.45 -5.21
CA ASN A 248 -15.84 3.58 -4.80
C ASN A 248 -16.26 2.60 -5.91
N LEU A 249 -15.87 2.88 -7.16
CA LEU A 249 -16.18 2.02 -8.30
C LEU A 249 -15.20 0.84 -8.46
N GLY A 250 -14.30 0.64 -7.50
CA GLY A 250 -13.36 -0.49 -7.51
C GLY A 250 -12.58 -0.63 -8.83
N ARG A 251 -12.53 -1.83 -9.37
CA ARG A 251 -11.83 -2.13 -10.63
C ARG A 251 -12.37 -1.31 -11.80
N GLY A 252 -13.69 -1.16 -11.91
CA GLY A 252 -14.34 -0.39 -12.98
C GLY A 252 -13.96 1.10 -12.95
N GLY A 253 -13.66 1.67 -11.79
CA GLY A 253 -13.14 3.02 -11.66
C GLY A 253 -11.73 3.22 -12.25
N PHE A 254 -10.99 2.13 -12.49
CA PHE A 254 -9.72 2.13 -13.19
C PHE A 254 -9.87 1.78 -14.67
N THR A 255 -10.53 0.67 -14.99
CA THR A 255 -10.62 0.14 -16.37
C THR A 255 -11.63 0.91 -17.22
N GLY A 256 -12.65 1.49 -16.61
CA GLY A 256 -13.79 2.09 -17.32
C GLY A 256 -14.73 1.05 -17.96
N VAL A 257 -14.54 -0.24 -17.62
CA VAL A 257 -15.34 -1.35 -18.13
C VAL A 257 -16.55 -1.57 -17.22
N GLU A 258 -17.75 -1.66 -17.79
CA GLU A 258 -19.00 -1.77 -17.02
C GLU A 258 -19.07 -3.04 -16.19
N GLU A 259 -18.56 -4.14 -16.71
CA GLU A 259 -18.50 -5.45 -16.04
C GLU A 259 -17.60 -5.44 -14.79
N ASP A 260 -16.69 -4.47 -14.69
CA ASP A 260 -15.76 -4.30 -13.56
C ASP A 260 -16.32 -3.37 -12.46
N LEU A 261 -17.53 -2.83 -12.62
CA LEU A 261 -18.12 -1.85 -11.68
C LEU A 261 -18.69 -2.46 -10.40
N TYR A 262 -18.63 -3.78 -10.20
CA TYR A 262 -19.24 -4.49 -9.06
C TYR A 262 -18.27 -5.42 -8.37
#